data_d9fdeb44e6eeb2dc0a04de9910c55a45
#
_entry.id   d9fdeb44e6eeb2dc0a04de9910c55a45
#
_cell.length_a   1.000
_cell.length_b   1.000
_cell.length_c   1.000
_cell.angle_alpha   90.00
_cell.angle_beta   90.00
_cell.angle_gamma   90.00
#
_symmetry.space_group_name_H-M   'P 1'
#
loop_
_entity.id
_entity.type
_entity.pdbx_description
1 polymer ?
#
loop_
_entity_poly.entity_id
_entity_poly.type
_entity_poly.pdbx_seq_one_letter_code
_entity_poly.pdbx_strand_id
1 'polypeptide(L)'
;FAGSVFTQTWFWCMMPAVFAPLFPTMALLGMAVLGFCSLLLNLVRDRERQLAWSPINRYVLLYAAVYLTGALFSVNLSSSLKPGLLSAAFILFAVALYNAVENRTQLDTLLTFMVIAAAAVSVYGILQYVFRWGYQSAAWVDSDMFSSIEFRVSSTLDNPNMLGQYLILAIPIGGAKLLSARDWFSRVFYFGCCGVMCVCMLLTFSRGAWLGLLFAGAAFVVL
;
A
#
# COMPACT_ATOMS: atom_id res chain seq x y z
N PHE A 1 7.51 19.18 24.22
CA PHE A 1 7.23 17.79 23.82
C PHE A 1 6.18 17.71 22.69
N ALA A 2 5.04 18.42 22.78
CA ALA A 2 4.01 18.42 21.73
C ALA A 2 4.50 19.02 20.38
N GLY A 3 5.39 20.03 20.41
CA GLY A 3 5.97 20.63 19.19
C GLY A 3 6.90 19.69 18.42
N SER A 4 7.48 18.67 19.08
CA SER A 4 8.40 17.74 18.41
C SER A 4 7.68 16.65 17.62
N VAL A 5 6.48 16.24 18.00
CA VAL A 5 5.72 15.20 17.30
C VAL A 5 5.18 15.72 15.98
N PHE A 6 4.66 16.95 15.93
CA PHE A 6 4.19 17.57 14.69
C PHE A 6 5.29 17.85 13.68
N THR A 7 6.54 17.96 14.12
CA THR A 7 7.69 18.16 13.23
C THR A 7 8.32 16.86 12.73
N GLN A 8 7.90 15.71 13.24
CA GLN A 8 8.38 14.41 12.75
C GLN A 8 7.63 13.99 11.48
N THR A 9 8.00 14.58 10.35
CA THR A 9 7.41 14.29 9.04
C THR A 9 7.40 12.80 8.73
N TRP A 10 8.46 12.08 9.09
CA TRP A 10 8.55 10.64 8.89
C TRP A 10 7.40 9.88 9.57
N PHE A 11 7.07 10.21 10.81
CA PHE A 11 5.98 9.55 11.54
C PHE A 11 4.63 9.73 10.83
N TRP A 12 4.30 10.97 10.44
CA TRP A 12 3.03 11.27 9.78
C TRP A 12 2.94 10.68 8.37
N CYS A 13 4.06 10.61 7.65
CA CYS A 13 4.09 9.98 6.33
C CYS A 13 4.10 8.44 6.41
N MET A 14 4.64 7.85 7.47
CA MET A 14 4.60 6.41 7.67
C MET A 14 3.18 5.89 7.90
N MET A 15 2.36 6.64 8.65
CA MET A 15 1.01 6.21 9.04
C MET A 15 0.13 5.80 7.84
N PRO A 16 -0.12 6.63 6.82
CA PRO A 16 -0.95 6.22 5.70
C PRO A 16 -0.32 5.10 4.86
N ALA A 17 1.01 5.03 4.77
CA ALA A 17 1.69 3.97 4.03
C ALA A 17 1.51 2.58 4.69
N VAL A 18 1.59 2.52 6.03
CA VAL A 18 1.43 1.27 6.79
C VAL A 18 -0.04 0.89 6.91
N PHE A 19 -0.89 1.85 7.23
CA PHE A 19 -2.30 1.60 7.55
C PHE A 19 -3.24 1.68 6.34
N ALA A 20 -2.69 1.86 5.12
CA ALA A 20 -3.47 1.87 3.88
C ALA A 20 -4.52 0.75 3.78
N PRO A 21 -4.22 -0.51 4.11
CA PRO A 21 -5.20 -1.59 4.00
C PRO A 21 -6.17 -1.70 5.19
N LEU A 22 -5.98 -0.91 6.25
CA LEU A 22 -6.74 -1.04 7.51
C LEU A 22 -7.73 0.10 7.74
N PHE A 23 -7.52 1.25 7.10
CA PHE A 23 -8.35 2.43 7.32
C PHE A 23 -9.10 2.87 6.07
N PRO A 24 -10.28 3.49 6.23
CA PRO A 24 -11.02 4.03 5.10
C PRO A 24 -10.25 5.17 4.43
N THR A 25 -10.45 5.33 3.13
CA THR A 25 -9.74 6.29 2.26
C THR A 25 -9.71 7.71 2.80
N MET A 26 -10.80 8.17 3.47
CA MET A 26 -10.86 9.53 4.02
C MET A 26 -9.95 9.70 5.24
N ALA A 27 -9.80 8.68 6.08
CA ALA A 27 -8.86 8.70 7.20
C ALA A 27 -7.41 8.73 6.70
N LEU A 28 -7.10 7.93 5.68
CA LEU A 28 -5.79 7.91 5.03
C LEU A 28 -5.47 9.26 4.39
N LEU A 29 -6.44 9.91 3.75
CA LEU A 29 -6.27 11.24 3.18
C LEU A 29 -5.95 12.25 4.28
N GLY A 30 -6.67 12.22 5.41
CA GLY A 30 -6.37 13.07 6.55
C GLY A 30 -4.94 12.91 7.06
N MET A 31 -4.48 11.68 7.22
CA MET A 31 -3.10 11.37 7.63
C MET A 31 -2.07 11.83 6.58
N ALA A 32 -2.35 11.65 5.28
CA ALA A 32 -1.49 12.10 4.19
C ALA A 32 -1.36 13.63 4.17
N VAL A 33 -2.46 14.35 4.41
CA VAL A 33 -2.47 15.82 4.53
C VAL A 33 -1.63 16.26 5.72
N LEU A 34 -1.76 15.60 6.88
CA LEU A 34 -0.93 15.90 8.05
C LEU A 34 0.56 15.67 7.76
N GLY A 35 0.92 14.59 7.07
CA GLY A 35 2.29 14.33 6.62
C GLY A 35 2.82 15.43 5.70
N PHE A 36 2.01 15.85 4.74
CA PHE A 36 2.37 16.93 3.83
C PHE A 36 2.51 18.28 4.54
N CYS A 37 1.58 18.62 5.42
CA CYS A 37 1.67 19.83 6.24
C CYS A 37 2.92 19.82 7.15
N SER A 38 3.24 18.69 7.76
CA SER A 38 4.46 18.54 8.56
C SER A 38 5.72 18.75 7.71
N LEU A 39 5.76 18.24 6.47
CA LEU A 39 6.87 18.50 5.54
C LEU A 39 7.00 19.98 5.23
N LEU A 40 5.90 20.66 4.89
CA LEU A 40 5.91 22.09 4.59
C LEU A 40 6.36 22.93 5.79
N LEU A 41 5.88 22.60 7.00
CA LEU A 41 6.29 23.27 8.23
C LEU A 41 7.80 23.14 8.47
N ASN A 42 8.36 21.95 8.23
CA ASN A 42 9.79 21.73 8.36
C ASN A 42 10.62 22.49 7.33
N LEU A 43 10.13 22.59 6.09
CA LEU A 43 10.79 23.38 5.04
C LEU A 43 10.78 24.89 5.35
N VAL A 44 9.70 25.40 5.96
CA VAL A 44 9.62 26.81 6.36
C VAL A 44 10.49 27.10 7.58
N ARG A 45 10.54 26.15 8.53
CA ARG A 45 11.31 26.30 9.77
C ARG A 45 12.80 26.19 9.57
N ASP A 46 13.20 25.23 8.72
CA ASP A 46 14.60 24.97 8.37
C ASP A 46 14.87 25.42 6.94
N ARG A 47 15.37 26.65 6.78
CA ARG A 47 15.65 27.25 5.48
C ARG A 47 16.77 26.57 4.69
N GLU A 48 17.61 25.77 5.37
CA GLU A 48 18.68 25.01 4.71
C GLU A 48 18.17 23.68 4.16
N ARG A 49 17.01 23.20 4.63
CA ARG A 49 16.39 21.96 4.16
C ARG A 49 15.84 22.15 2.74
N GLN A 50 16.42 21.45 1.79
CA GLN A 50 15.94 21.39 0.43
C GLN A 50 15.15 20.11 0.19
N LEU A 51 14.13 20.18 -0.67
CA LEU A 51 13.43 18.99 -1.14
C LEU A 51 14.40 18.14 -1.95
N ALA A 52 14.56 16.88 -1.55
CA ALA A 52 15.28 15.91 -2.35
C ALA A 52 14.48 15.63 -3.64
N TRP A 53 15.10 15.89 -4.78
CA TRP A 53 14.47 15.73 -6.06
C TRP A 53 15.09 14.56 -6.82
N SER A 54 14.40 13.43 -6.82
CA SER A 54 14.78 12.24 -7.59
C SER A 54 14.22 12.32 -9.02
N PRO A 55 14.88 11.73 -10.04
CA PRO A 55 14.28 11.54 -11.36
C PRO A 55 12.90 10.89 -11.33
N ILE A 56 12.66 9.98 -10.38
CA ILE A 56 11.36 9.31 -10.16
C ILE A 56 10.26 10.34 -9.86
N ASN A 57 10.55 11.39 -9.08
CA ASN A 57 9.57 12.43 -8.74
C ASN A 57 9.01 13.14 -9.98
N ARG A 58 9.80 13.29 -11.04
CA ARG A 58 9.34 13.88 -12.31
C ARG A 58 8.25 12.99 -12.95
N TYR A 59 8.46 11.68 -12.98
CA TYR A 59 7.50 10.74 -13.55
C TYR A 59 6.24 10.64 -12.67
N VAL A 60 6.39 10.71 -11.35
CA VAL A 60 5.28 10.75 -10.40
C VAL A 60 4.40 11.99 -10.65
N LEU A 61 5.01 13.18 -10.82
CA LEU A 61 4.26 14.40 -11.11
C LEU A 61 3.65 14.38 -12.52
N LEU A 62 4.36 13.84 -13.52
CA LEU A 62 3.81 13.66 -14.86
C LEU A 62 2.60 12.74 -14.84
N TYR A 63 2.66 11.64 -14.10
CA TYR A 63 1.54 10.73 -13.92
C TYR A 63 0.34 11.42 -13.27
N ALA A 64 0.58 12.22 -12.21
CA ALA A 64 -0.46 13.02 -11.57
C ALA A 64 -1.10 14.03 -12.54
N ALA A 65 -0.30 14.70 -13.36
CA ALA A 65 -0.79 15.65 -14.36
C ALA A 65 -1.64 14.95 -15.43
N VAL A 66 -1.19 13.82 -15.97
CA VAL A 66 -1.95 13.03 -16.95
C VAL A 66 -3.26 12.52 -16.34
N TYR A 67 -3.23 12.06 -15.11
CA TYR A 67 -4.44 11.58 -14.42
C TYR A 67 -5.46 12.70 -14.20
N LEU A 68 -5.01 13.88 -13.76
CA LEU A 68 -5.88 15.05 -13.59
C LEU A 68 -6.43 15.57 -14.91
N THR A 69 -5.62 15.62 -15.97
CA THR A 69 -6.12 16.01 -17.29
C THR A 69 -7.17 15.04 -17.79
N GLY A 70 -6.97 13.73 -17.63
CA GLY A 70 -7.97 12.71 -17.94
C GLY A 70 -9.29 12.90 -17.18
N ALA A 71 -9.22 13.28 -15.90
CA ALA A 71 -10.40 13.56 -15.08
C ALA A 71 -11.11 14.84 -15.55
N LEU A 72 -10.37 15.90 -15.94
CA LEU A 72 -10.94 17.17 -16.41
C LEU A 72 -11.63 17.06 -17.77
N PHE A 73 -11.10 16.22 -18.66
CA PHE A 73 -11.67 15.96 -19.99
C PHE A 73 -12.64 14.77 -20.02
N SER A 74 -13.06 14.28 -18.86
CA SER A 74 -14.02 13.18 -18.76
C SER A 74 -15.42 13.60 -19.21
N VAL A 75 -16.13 12.68 -19.86
CA VAL A 75 -17.55 12.85 -20.26
C VAL A 75 -18.44 13.19 -19.05
N ASN A 76 -18.10 12.67 -17.87
CA ASN A 76 -18.82 13.00 -16.62
C ASN A 76 -17.84 13.57 -15.59
N LEU A 77 -17.67 14.89 -15.64
CA LEU A 77 -16.74 15.62 -14.79
C LEU A 77 -17.04 15.43 -13.29
N SER A 78 -18.32 15.45 -12.90
CA SER A 78 -18.71 15.35 -11.48
C SER A 78 -18.33 14.01 -10.86
N SER A 79 -18.41 12.93 -11.63
CA SER A 79 -18.05 11.58 -11.19
C SER A 79 -16.52 11.33 -11.21
N SER A 80 -15.80 12.04 -12.10
CA SER A 80 -14.36 11.82 -12.30
C SER A 80 -13.48 12.76 -11.46
N LEU A 81 -13.99 13.92 -11.10
CA LEU A 81 -13.21 14.95 -10.40
C LEU A 81 -12.82 14.48 -8.98
N LYS A 82 -13.76 13.92 -8.22
CA LYS A 82 -13.49 13.46 -6.85
C LYS A 82 -12.43 12.34 -6.81
N PRO A 83 -12.55 11.24 -7.56
CA PRO A 83 -11.49 10.23 -7.66
C PRO A 83 -10.18 10.79 -8.21
N GLY A 84 -10.24 11.70 -9.19
CA GLY A 84 -9.07 12.35 -9.76
C GLY A 84 -8.26 13.16 -8.75
N LEU A 85 -8.92 14.01 -7.98
CA LEU A 85 -8.29 14.81 -6.93
C LEU A 85 -7.73 13.92 -5.81
N LEU A 86 -8.46 12.87 -5.42
CA LEU A 86 -8.02 11.93 -4.40
C LEU A 86 -6.76 11.19 -4.85
N SER A 87 -6.74 10.69 -6.08
CA SER A 87 -5.55 10.00 -6.64
C SER A 87 -4.37 10.95 -6.75
N ALA A 88 -4.57 12.19 -7.20
CA ALA A 88 -3.53 13.21 -7.24
C ALA A 88 -2.96 13.50 -5.84
N ALA A 89 -3.81 13.59 -4.82
CA ALA A 89 -3.37 13.79 -3.44
C ALA A 89 -2.46 12.65 -2.95
N PHE A 90 -2.82 11.39 -3.23
CA PHE A 90 -1.97 10.24 -2.86
C PHE A 90 -0.69 10.15 -3.70
N ILE A 91 -0.72 10.56 -4.98
CA ILE A 91 0.49 10.64 -5.80
C ILE A 91 1.45 11.71 -5.25
N LEU A 92 0.94 12.89 -4.88
CA LEU A 92 1.74 13.93 -4.23
C LEU A 92 2.25 13.49 -2.86
N PHE A 93 1.47 12.70 -2.14
CA PHE A 93 1.91 12.09 -0.88
C PHE A 93 3.14 11.18 -1.07
N ALA A 94 3.29 10.49 -2.20
CA ALA A 94 4.49 9.70 -2.48
C ALA A 94 5.76 10.56 -2.50
N VAL A 95 5.68 11.81 -2.99
CA VAL A 95 6.79 12.77 -2.93
C VAL A 95 7.10 13.18 -1.49
N ALA A 96 6.05 13.38 -0.68
CA ALA A 96 6.22 13.70 0.73
C ALA A 96 6.86 12.53 1.50
N LEU A 97 6.43 11.31 1.26
CA LEU A 97 7.01 10.11 1.87
C LEU A 97 8.49 9.94 1.49
N TYR A 98 8.83 10.15 0.20
CA TYR A 98 10.21 10.11 -0.26
C TYR A 98 11.11 11.11 0.49
N ASN A 99 10.61 12.31 0.75
CA ASN A 99 11.34 13.36 1.48
C ASN A 99 11.30 13.19 3.01
N ALA A 100 10.42 12.35 3.52
CA ALA A 100 10.28 12.07 4.94
C ALA A 100 11.26 11.01 5.44
N VAL A 101 11.66 10.08 4.56
CA VAL A 101 12.60 9.00 4.90
C VAL A 101 14.02 9.50 4.72
N GLU A 102 14.71 9.74 5.83
CA GLU A 102 16.05 10.36 5.84
C GLU A 102 17.18 9.33 5.95
N ASN A 103 16.90 8.16 6.48
CA ASN A 103 17.93 7.16 6.75
C ASN A 103 17.44 5.73 6.54
N ARG A 104 18.40 4.79 6.45
CA ARG A 104 18.10 3.36 6.23
C ARG A 104 17.30 2.74 7.37
N THR A 105 17.47 3.18 8.60
CA THR A 105 16.72 2.66 9.75
C THR A 105 15.24 3.01 9.65
N GLN A 106 14.92 4.25 9.25
CA GLN A 106 13.54 4.66 9.02
C GLN A 106 12.89 3.88 7.88
N LEU A 107 13.62 3.68 6.76
CA LEU A 107 13.15 2.85 5.66
C LEU A 107 12.90 1.42 6.10
N ASP A 108 13.84 0.83 6.82
CA ASP A 108 13.74 -0.54 7.33
C ASP A 108 12.56 -0.71 8.28
N THR A 109 12.32 0.25 9.14
CA THR A 109 11.17 0.30 10.06
C THR A 109 9.86 0.40 9.29
N LEU A 110 9.77 1.30 8.29
CA LEU A 110 8.60 1.43 7.41
C LEU A 110 8.26 0.11 6.73
N LEU A 111 9.25 -0.52 6.07
CA LEU A 111 9.06 -1.78 5.37
C LEU A 111 8.66 -2.92 6.32
N THR A 112 9.22 -2.95 7.54
CA THR A 112 8.85 -3.93 8.57
C THR A 112 7.39 -3.78 8.97
N PHE A 113 6.92 -2.55 9.25
CA PHE A 113 5.53 -2.31 9.61
C PHE A 113 4.57 -2.58 8.45
N MET A 114 4.97 -2.31 7.20
CA MET A 114 4.19 -2.68 6.02
C MET A 114 4.00 -4.20 5.91
N VAL A 115 5.06 -4.99 6.15
CA VAL A 115 4.97 -6.46 6.15
C VAL A 115 4.07 -6.96 7.28
N ILE A 116 4.18 -6.39 8.47
CA ILE A 116 3.33 -6.73 9.62
C ILE A 116 1.85 -6.42 9.31
N ALA A 117 1.56 -5.23 8.77
CA ALA A 117 0.21 -4.84 8.40
C ALA A 117 -0.36 -5.76 7.31
N ALA A 118 0.42 -6.10 6.29
CA ALA A 118 0.03 -7.02 5.23
C ALA A 118 -0.23 -8.44 5.76
N ALA A 119 0.61 -8.93 6.67
CA ALA A 119 0.40 -10.21 7.32
C ALA A 119 -0.88 -10.22 8.17
N ALA A 120 -1.15 -9.15 8.95
CA ALA A 120 -2.37 -9.01 9.74
C ALA A 120 -3.63 -9.01 8.86
N VAL A 121 -3.63 -8.24 7.77
CA VAL A 121 -4.70 -8.22 6.77
C VAL A 121 -4.89 -9.61 6.14
N SER A 122 -3.81 -10.31 5.88
CA SER A 122 -3.85 -11.67 5.31
C SER A 122 -4.41 -12.69 6.29
N VAL A 123 -4.03 -12.61 7.58
CA VAL A 123 -4.64 -13.45 8.64
C VAL A 123 -6.14 -13.20 8.70
N TYR A 124 -6.57 -11.93 8.73
CA TYR A 124 -8.00 -11.60 8.74
C TYR A 124 -8.72 -12.17 7.50
N GLY A 125 -8.10 -12.06 6.31
CA GLY A 125 -8.65 -12.64 5.09
C GLY A 125 -8.77 -14.18 5.15
N ILE A 126 -7.78 -14.87 5.71
CA ILE A 126 -7.84 -16.32 5.91
C ILE A 126 -8.96 -16.68 6.90
N LEU A 127 -9.08 -15.95 8.02
CA LEU A 127 -10.17 -16.14 8.98
C LEU A 127 -11.54 -15.88 8.35
N GLN A 128 -11.65 -14.83 7.52
CA GLN A 128 -12.84 -14.54 6.73
C GLN A 128 -13.24 -15.74 5.85
N TYR A 129 -12.27 -16.39 5.21
CA TYR A 129 -12.51 -17.60 4.40
C TYR A 129 -12.96 -18.78 5.25
N VAL A 130 -12.28 -19.06 6.36
CA VAL A 130 -12.56 -20.21 7.24
C VAL A 130 -13.92 -20.07 7.93
N PHE A 131 -14.21 -18.90 8.48
CA PHE A 131 -15.44 -18.65 9.26
C PHE A 131 -16.58 -18.07 8.41
N ARG A 132 -16.36 -17.83 7.13
CA ARG A 132 -17.36 -17.24 6.21
C ARG A 132 -17.88 -15.88 6.68
N TRP A 133 -17.02 -15.09 7.35
CA TRP A 133 -17.38 -13.75 7.81
C TRP A 133 -17.49 -12.76 6.66
N GLY A 134 -18.48 -11.85 6.73
CA GLY A 134 -18.64 -10.79 5.71
C GLY A 134 -18.95 -11.33 4.32
N TYR A 135 -19.65 -12.44 4.25
CA TYR A 135 -20.03 -13.09 3.00
C TYR A 135 -20.90 -12.18 2.13
N GLN A 136 -20.29 -11.43 1.24
CA GLN A 136 -20.94 -10.74 0.11
C GLN A 136 -20.64 -11.49 -1.18
N SER A 137 -21.09 -12.72 -1.26
CA SER A 137 -20.63 -13.71 -2.24
C SER A 137 -20.92 -13.39 -3.69
N ALA A 138 -22.03 -12.72 -3.96
CA ALA A 138 -22.52 -12.57 -5.35
C ALA A 138 -21.82 -11.47 -6.15
N ALA A 139 -21.19 -10.49 -5.50
CA ALA A 139 -20.67 -9.30 -6.21
C ALA A 139 -19.40 -9.55 -7.02
N TRP A 140 -18.61 -10.58 -6.67
CA TRP A 140 -17.27 -10.81 -7.24
C TRP A 140 -17.06 -12.19 -7.85
N VAL A 141 -18.09 -13.01 -7.88
CA VAL A 141 -18.06 -14.37 -8.45
C VAL A 141 -19.05 -14.45 -9.61
N ASP A 142 -18.55 -14.77 -10.79
CA ASP A 142 -19.38 -15.14 -11.93
C ASP A 142 -19.77 -16.61 -11.75
N SER A 143 -20.98 -16.84 -11.24
CA SER A 143 -21.52 -18.17 -10.94
C SER A 143 -21.71 -19.02 -12.21
N ASP A 144 -21.89 -18.39 -13.36
CA ASP A 144 -22.11 -19.09 -14.63
C ASP A 144 -20.81 -19.65 -15.20
N MET A 145 -19.70 -18.94 -14.96
CA MET A 145 -18.38 -19.35 -15.43
C MET A 145 -17.59 -20.16 -14.39
N PHE A 146 -17.86 -19.99 -13.10
CA PHE A 146 -17.06 -20.56 -11.99
C PHE A 146 -17.93 -21.11 -10.87
N SER A 147 -18.75 -22.12 -11.18
CA SER A 147 -19.63 -22.79 -10.21
C SER A 147 -18.90 -23.41 -8.98
N SER A 148 -17.58 -23.63 -9.10
CA SER A 148 -16.75 -24.18 -8.02
C SER A 148 -16.20 -23.14 -7.04
N ILE A 149 -16.29 -21.84 -7.37
CA ILE A 149 -15.80 -20.76 -6.50
C ILE A 149 -16.99 -20.13 -5.80
N GLU A 150 -17.25 -20.58 -4.59
CA GLU A 150 -18.34 -20.03 -3.78
C GLU A 150 -17.98 -18.69 -3.11
N PHE A 151 -16.69 -18.46 -2.81
CA PHE A 151 -16.24 -17.30 -2.04
C PHE A 151 -14.83 -16.87 -2.44
N ARG A 152 -14.62 -15.55 -2.57
CA ARG A 152 -13.32 -14.93 -2.80
C ARG A 152 -12.99 -14.01 -1.65
N VAL A 153 -11.77 -14.13 -1.10
CA VAL A 153 -11.31 -13.32 0.01
C VAL A 153 -11.01 -11.90 -0.42
N SER A 154 -11.59 -10.94 0.27
CA SER A 154 -11.33 -9.49 0.08
C SER A 154 -10.66 -8.84 1.29
N SER A 155 -10.71 -9.49 2.45
CA SER A 155 -10.21 -8.98 3.72
C SER A 155 -10.81 -7.59 4.06
N THR A 156 -9.96 -6.65 4.44
CA THR A 156 -10.31 -5.27 4.78
C THR A 156 -10.47 -4.34 3.57
N LEU A 157 -10.17 -4.83 2.36
CA LEU A 157 -10.17 -4.01 1.13
C LEU A 157 -11.46 -4.14 0.31
N ASP A 158 -12.44 -4.91 0.79
CA ASP A 158 -13.77 -5.13 0.20
C ASP A 158 -13.77 -5.64 -1.26
N ASN A 159 -12.61 -5.79 -1.87
CA ASN A 159 -12.42 -6.24 -3.24
C ASN A 159 -11.24 -7.24 -3.34
N PRO A 160 -11.47 -8.50 -3.75
CA PRO A 160 -10.42 -9.51 -3.84
C PRO A 160 -9.31 -9.15 -4.84
N ASN A 161 -9.61 -8.39 -5.88
CA ASN A 161 -8.58 -7.95 -6.84
C ASN A 161 -7.69 -6.84 -6.24
N MET A 162 -8.26 -5.95 -5.43
CA MET A 162 -7.49 -4.92 -4.69
C MET A 162 -6.59 -5.57 -3.65
N LEU A 163 -7.10 -6.58 -2.91
CA LEU A 163 -6.29 -7.36 -1.98
C LEU A 163 -5.13 -8.05 -2.71
N GLY A 164 -5.41 -8.68 -3.86
CA GLY A 164 -4.38 -9.29 -4.70
C GLY A 164 -3.30 -8.29 -5.13
N GLN A 165 -3.68 -7.11 -5.62
CA GLN A 165 -2.75 -6.05 -6.01
C GLN A 165 -1.90 -5.55 -4.83
N TYR A 166 -2.48 -5.41 -3.65
CA TYR A 166 -1.75 -5.04 -2.44
C TYR A 166 -0.71 -6.11 -2.07
N LEU A 167 -1.08 -7.38 -2.14
CA LEU A 167 -0.19 -8.49 -1.80
C LEU A 167 0.95 -8.69 -2.82
N ILE A 168 0.75 -8.35 -4.12
CA ILE A 168 1.83 -8.34 -5.12
C ILE A 168 2.97 -7.41 -4.68
N LEU A 169 2.67 -6.30 -4.02
CA LEU A 169 3.67 -5.36 -3.51
C LEU A 169 4.26 -5.84 -2.18
N ALA A 170 3.44 -6.35 -1.27
CA ALA A 170 3.84 -6.71 0.08
C ALA A 170 4.71 -7.98 0.14
N ILE A 171 4.40 -9.00 -0.66
CA ILE A 171 5.12 -10.29 -0.64
C ILE A 171 6.60 -10.13 -1.02
N PRO A 172 6.99 -9.43 -2.11
CA PRO A 172 8.41 -9.20 -2.41
C PRO A 172 9.14 -8.40 -1.33
N ILE A 173 8.48 -7.43 -0.69
CA ILE A 173 9.06 -6.69 0.44
C ILE A 173 9.33 -7.65 1.61
N GLY A 174 8.37 -8.51 1.94
CA GLY A 174 8.55 -9.57 2.95
C GLY A 174 9.69 -10.53 2.59
N GLY A 175 9.80 -10.94 1.33
CA GLY A 175 10.89 -11.75 0.80
C GLY A 175 12.26 -11.07 0.95
N ALA A 176 12.36 -9.79 0.64
CA ALA A 176 13.59 -9.01 0.83
C ALA A 176 13.98 -8.93 2.31
N LYS A 177 13.02 -8.73 3.21
CA LYS A 177 13.23 -8.73 4.66
C LYS A 177 13.69 -10.11 5.15
N LEU A 178 13.09 -11.18 4.64
CA LEU A 178 13.46 -12.56 4.95
C LEU A 178 14.92 -12.86 4.56
N LEU A 179 15.32 -12.48 3.36
CA LEU A 179 16.67 -12.70 2.86
C LEU A 179 17.72 -11.83 3.57
N SER A 180 17.33 -10.63 3.99
CA SER A 180 18.20 -9.69 4.73
C SER A 180 18.30 -10.01 6.22
N ALA A 181 17.44 -10.86 6.76
CA ALA A 181 17.43 -11.21 8.17
C ALA A 181 18.68 -12.01 8.55
N ARG A 182 19.37 -11.57 9.60
CA ARG A 182 20.62 -12.20 10.08
C ARG A 182 20.39 -13.24 11.17
N ASP A 183 19.41 -12.99 12.02
CA ASP A 183 19.07 -13.88 13.14
C ASP A 183 17.94 -14.85 12.79
N TRP A 184 17.94 -15.99 13.44
CA TRP A 184 16.96 -17.05 13.22
C TRP A 184 15.52 -16.62 13.51
N PHE A 185 15.31 -15.85 14.57
CA PHE A 185 13.98 -15.39 14.96
C PHE A 185 13.35 -14.53 13.87
N SER A 186 14.07 -13.52 13.38
CA SER A 186 13.61 -12.65 12.27
C SER A 186 13.35 -13.46 10.99
N ARG A 187 14.18 -14.46 10.68
CA ARG A 187 13.95 -15.33 9.52
C ARG A 187 12.64 -16.09 9.63
N VAL A 188 12.40 -16.74 10.75
CA VAL A 188 11.16 -17.49 11.00
C VAL A 188 9.95 -16.55 10.96
N PHE A 189 10.06 -15.37 11.56
CA PHE A 189 9.01 -14.38 11.56
C PHE A 189 8.64 -13.92 10.14
N TYR A 190 9.62 -13.47 9.34
CA TYR A 190 9.33 -13.02 7.96
C TYR A 190 8.91 -14.18 7.05
N PHE A 191 9.43 -15.38 7.25
CA PHE A 191 8.97 -16.58 6.54
C PHE A 191 7.47 -16.83 6.83
N GLY A 192 7.07 -16.76 8.10
CA GLY A 192 5.66 -16.88 8.51
C GLY A 192 4.79 -15.82 7.88
N CYS A 193 5.22 -14.54 7.90
CA CYS A 193 4.50 -13.44 7.26
C CYS A 193 4.33 -13.69 5.75
N CYS A 194 5.39 -14.07 5.05
CA CYS A 194 5.31 -14.38 3.61
C CYS A 194 4.37 -15.56 3.35
N GLY A 195 4.45 -16.61 4.15
CA GLY A 195 3.58 -17.79 4.02
C GLY A 195 2.10 -17.43 4.15
N VAL A 196 1.75 -16.66 5.18
CA VAL A 196 0.37 -16.18 5.39
C VAL A 196 -0.12 -15.29 4.23
N MET A 197 0.73 -14.37 3.76
CA MET A 197 0.40 -13.52 2.61
C MET A 197 0.20 -14.34 1.33
N CYS A 198 1.04 -15.34 1.07
CA CYS A 198 0.90 -16.23 -0.09
C CYS A 198 -0.40 -17.04 -0.02
N VAL A 199 -0.72 -17.63 1.13
CA VAL A 199 -1.98 -18.36 1.32
C VAL A 199 -3.19 -17.43 1.08
N CYS A 200 -3.19 -16.24 1.67
CA CYS A 200 -4.25 -15.27 1.45
C CYS A 200 -4.38 -14.87 -0.03
N MET A 201 -3.25 -14.66 -0.73
CA MET A 201 -3.21 -14.37 -2.16
C MET A 201 -3.92 -15.46 -2.98
N LEU A 202 -3.67 -16.74 -2.69
CA LEU A 202 -4.35 -17.85 -3.38
C LEU A 202 -5.86 -17.80 -3.16
N LEU A 203 -6.30 -17.49 -1.94
CA LEU A 203 -7.73 -17.41 -1.57
C LEU A 203 -8.45 -16.19 -2.17
N THR A 204 -7.74 -15.23 -2.76
CA THR A 204 -8.37 -14.15 -3.53
C THR A 204 -8.95 -14.65 -4.85
N PHE A 205 -8.49 -15.79 -5.38
CA PHE A 205 -8.80 -16.31 -6.72
C PHE A 205 -8.64 -15.26 -7.83
N SER A 206 -7.67 -14.35 -7.66
CA SER A 206 -7.34 -13.33 -8.65
C SER A 206 -6.23 -13.81 -9.58
N ARG A 207 -6.59 -14.31 -10.77
CA ARG A 207 -5.62 -14.80 -11.77
C ARG A 207 -4.59 -13.75 -12.15
N GLY A 208 -5.04 -12.49 -12.32
CA GLY A 208 -4.16 -11.37 -12.61
C GLY A 208 -3.14 -11.12 -11.49
N ALA A 209 -3.56 -11.27 -10.21
CA ALA A 209 -2.68 -11.12 -9.08
C ALA A 209 -1.65 -12.27 -9.01
N TRP A 210 -2.03 -13.50 -9.31
CA TRP A 210 -1.10 -14.64 -9.37
C TRP A 210 -0.03 -14.46 -10.44
N LEU A 211 -0.44 -14.06 -11.65
CA LEU A 211 0.50 -13.73 -12.72
C LEU A 211 1.41 -12.56 -12.34
N GLY A 212 0.85 -11.50 -11.75
CA GLY A 212 1.63 -10.36 -11.26
C GLY A 212 2.67 -10.77 -10.21
N LEU A 213 2.34 -11.67 -9.28
CA LEU A 213 3.28 -12.18 -8.30
C LEU A 213 4.39 -13.01 -8.95
N LEU A 214 4.08 -13.83 -9.95
CA LEU A 214 5.09 -14.59 -10.70
C LEU A 214 6.08 -13.64 -11.39
N PHE A 215 5.59 -12.59 -12.05
CA PHE A 215 6.46 -11.57 -12.66
C PHE A 215 7.29 -10.80 -11.63
N ALA A 216 6.68 -10.42 -10.51
CA ALA A 216 7.39 -9.77 -9.41
C ALA A 216 8.48 -10.66 -8.82
N GLY A 217 8.20 -11.96 -8.65
CA GLY A 217 9.17 -12.97 -8.19
C GLY A 217 10.32 -13.16 -9.19
N ALA A 218 10.01 -13.22 -10.49
CA ALA A 218 11.04 -13.31 -11.54
C ALA A 218 11.95 -12.07 -11.53
N ALA A 219 11.37 -10.87 -11.46
CA ALA A 219 12.15 -9.63 -11.35
C ALA A 219 13.01 -9.60 -10.09
N PHE A 220 12.49 -10.09 -8.96
CA PHE A 220 13.21 -10.15 -7.69
C PHE A 220 14.43 -11.09 -7.72
N VAL A 221 14.39 -12.16 -8.54
CA VAL A 221 15.52 -13.10 -8.70
C VAL A 221 16.58 -12.55 -9.64
N VAL A 222 16.21 -11.71 -10.61
CA VAL A 222 17.12 -11.13 -11.62
C VAL A 222 17.86 -9.90 -11.09
N LEU A 223 17.30 -9.17 -10.14
CA LEU A 223 17.87 -7.95 -9.52
C LEU A 223 18.74 -8.28 -8.32
#